data_bb4289f247377691c7051ecfc3fa5abf
#
_entry.id   bb4289f247377691c7051ecfc3fa5abf
#
_cell.length_a   1.000
_cell.length_b   1.000
_cell.length_c   1.000
_cell.angle_alpha   90.00
_cell.angle_beta   90.00
_cell.angle_gamma   90.00
#
_symmetry.space_group_name_H-M   'P 1'
#
loop_
_entity.id
_entity.type
_entity.pdbx_description
1 polymer ?
#
loop_
_entity_poly.entity_id
_entity_poly.type
_entity_poly.pdbx_seq_one_letter_code
_entity_poly.pdbx_strand_id
1 'polypeptide(L)'
;MEEQIIAQKIQLKRIHGLDDHKNFFRLVNDIKEIIQTEDIRLVHVQNNWQLAIIAVVKLKLYFLKKIKIIYTLHGFRHNSFIKSIMAQFIIGTALFLFADKVICMCQYLKKKFRFLSYKIIILPLGVADMFFQDKRPNTPKNGLQIIFPAQFRNGKNQDLIIKAFAKHIHENKDSESYMILPGNGPLWEDMKELASALYLQDRISFPGLCSKRQTKELYLQSNIGIVSSNSETFGQSIVEPFVLGRCILTTAVGVAPDIIATGKNGFFFRNQDELTILFDKLYKDQSIIDKTGENNFLKGKMFQWDNIIQDYKKQILNN
;
A
#
# COMPACT_ATOMS: atom_id res chain seq x y z
N MET A 1 13.62 13.30 1.58
CA MET A 1 12.38 13.95 1.07
C MET A 1 12.52 15.48 1.09
N GLU A 2 12.87 16.12 2.23
CA GLU A 2 13.06 17.59 2.28
C GLU A 2 14.15 18.10 1.33
N GLU A 3 15.30 17.42 1.26
CA GLU A 3 16.38 17.77 0.34
C GLU A 3 15.98 17.68 -1.14
N GLN A 4 15.15 16.69 -1.50
CA GLN A 4 14.62 16.58 -2.86
C GLN A 4 13.61 17.68 -3.21
N ILE A 5 12.80 18.10 -2.23
CA ILE A 5 11.84 19.19 -2.39
C ILE A 5 12.57 20.52 -2.55
N ILE A 6 13.64 20.74 -1.79
CA ILE A 6 14.50 21.96 -1.88
C ILE A 6 15.21 22.00 -3.25
N ALA A 7 15.73 20.86 -3.71
CA ALA A 7 16.39 20.77 -5.02
C ALA A 7 15.44 21.11 -6.20
N GLN A 8 14.12 20.93 -6.04
CA GLN A 8 13.11 21.30 -7.05
C GLN A 8 12.58 22.73 -6.92
N LYS A 9 13.19 23.58 -6.08
CA LYS A 9 12.76 24.96 -5.80
C LYS A 9 11.30 25.06 -5.24
N ILE A 10 10.83 24.03 -4.57
CA ILE A 10 9.53 24.06 -3.90
C ILE A 10 9.69 24.75 -2.56
N GLN A 11 8.96 25.84 -2.34
CA GLN A 11 8.97 26.56 -1.08
C GLN A 11 8.24 25.77 0.00
N LEU A 12 8.96 25.33 1.04
CA LEU A 12 8.39 24.64 2.20
C LEU A 12 8.01 25.64 3.27
N LYS A 13 6.76 25.66 3.65
CA LYS A 13 6.27 26.42 4.81
C LYS A 13 5.71 25.45 5.85
N ARG A 14 6.37 25.34 6.99
CA ARG A 14 5.90 24.49 8.09
C ARG A 14 4.88 25.26 8.93
N ILE A 15 3.72 24.64 9.16
CA ILE A 15 2.72 25.13 10.09
C ILE A 15 2.80 24.25 11.34
N HIS A 16 3.25 24.83 12.45
CA HIS A 16 3.36 24.11 13.71
C HIS A 16 1.98 23.84 14.33
N GLY A 17 1.83 22.66 14.95
CA GLY A 17 0.61 22.28 15.66
C GLY A 17 -0.56 21.86 14.77
N LEU A 18 -0.31 21.49 13.51
CA LEU A 18 -1.34 21.01 12.58
C LEU A 18 -2.09 19.77 13.08
N ASP A 19 -1.48 18.99 13.98
CA ASP A 19 -2.07 17.80 14.60
C ASP A 19 -2.63 18.09 16.01
N ASP A 20 -2.52 19.32 16.49
CA ASP A 20 -3.06 19.72 17.80
C ASP A 20 -4.52 20.14 17.69
N HIS A 21 -5.41 19.22 18.07
CA HIS A 21 -6.87 19.43 18.06
C HIS A 21 -7.35 20.59 18.93
N LYS A 22 -6.56 21.07 19.91
CA LYS A 22 -6.91 22.17 20.80
C LYS A 22 -6.82 23.54 20.12
N ASN A 23 -6.06 23.64 19.02
CA ASN A 23 -5.79 24.91 18.33
C ASN A 23 -6.58 25.07 17.01
N PHE A 24 -7.72 24.42 16.85
CA PHE A 24 -8.49 24.38 15.60
C PHE A 24 -8.73 25.77 14.99
N PHE A 25 -9.32 26.70 15.77
CA PHE A 25 -9.67 28.03 15.25
C PHE A 25 -8.44 28.89 14.92
N ARG A 26 -7.36 28.73 15.68
CA ARG A 26 -6.08 29.38 15.38
C ARG A 26 -5.54 28.88 14.05
N LEU A 27 -5.47 27.56 13.85
CA LEU A 27 -5.01 26.94 12.60
C LEU A 27 -5.86 27.36 11.39
N VAL A 28 -7.18 27.48 11.56
CA VAL A 28 -8.08 27.99 10.52
C VAL A 28 -7.71 29.41 10.11
N ASN A 29 -7.39 30.29 11.07
CA ASN A 29 -7.02 31.66 10.78
C ASN A 29 -5.62 31.76 10.14
N ASP A 30 -4.64 31.04 10.70
CA ASP A 30 -3.26 31.00 10.17
C ASP A 30 -3.24 30.50 8.70
N ILE A 31 -3.97 29.42 8.42
CA ILE A 31 -4.07 28.86 7.06
C ILE A 31 -4.84 29.80 6.13
N LYS A 32 -5.90 30.45 6.61
CA LYS A 32 -6.63 31.44 5.83
C LYS A 32 -5.71 32.59 5.40
N GLU A 33 -4.91 33.11 6.34
CA GLU A 33 -3.94 34.17 6.07
C GLU A 33 -2.90 33.74 5.04
N ILE A 34 -2.31 32.54 5.20
CA ILE A 34 -1.35 31.99 4.24
C ILE A 34 -1.97 31.87 2.84
N ILE A 35 -3.19 31.37 2.73
CA ILE A 35 -3.89 31.22 1.45
C ILE A 35 -4.12 32.58 0.77
N GLN A 36 -4.40 33.61 1.55
CA GLN A 36 -4.61 34.97 1.02
C GLN A 36 -3.31 35.65 0.61
N THR A 37 -2.28 35.60 1.48
CA THR A 37 -1.00 36.29 1.25
C THR A 37 -0.19 35.66 0.12
N GLU A 38 -0.20 34.31 0.00
CA GLU A 38 0.55 33.57 -1.02
C GLU A 38 -0.26 33.28 -2.31
N ASP A 39 -1.45 33.84 -2.45
CA ASP A 39 -2.39 33.62 -3.57
C ASP A 39 -2.64 32.14 -3.89
N ILE A 40 -2.74 31.27 -2.88
CA ILE A 40 -2.95 29.83 -3.05
C ILE A 40 -4.36 29.57 -3.62
N ARG A 41 -4.47 28.84 -4.71
CA ARG A 41 -5.73 28.48 -5.37
C ARG A 41 -6.06 26.99 -5.27
N LEU A 42 -5.07 26.14 -4.92
CA LEU A 42 -5.22 24.70 -4.81
C LEU A 42 -4.58 24.21 -3.52
N VAL A 43 -5.34 23.45 -2.74
CA VAL A 43 -4.88 22.84 -1.48
C VAL A 43 -5.04 21.32 -1.59
N HIS A 44 -3.94 20.60 -1.36
CA HIS A 44 -3.95 19.14 -1.33
C HIS A 44 -3.89 18.63 0.11
N VAL A 45 -4.90 17.87 0.50
CA VAL A 45 -5.16 17.44 1.87
C VAL A 45 -4.93 15.93 1.99
N GLN A 46 -4.25 15.49 3.04
CA GLN A 46 -3.81 14.10 3.23
C GLN A 46 -4.53 13.38 4.38
N ASN A 47 -5.24 14.10 5.26
CA ASN A 47 -5.97 13.48 6.36
C ASN A 47 -7.28 14.22 6.70
N ASN A 48 -8.14 13.56 7.48
CA ASN A 48 -9.49 14.04 7.78
C ASN A 48 -9.50 15.32 8.62
N TRP A 49 -8.54 15.47 9.52
CA TRP A 49 -8.42 16.67 10.36
C TRP A 49 -8.07 17.91 9.54
N GLN A 50 -7.10 17.77 8.65
CA GLN A 50 -6.74 18.82 7.70
C GLN A 50 -7.93 19.15 6.78
N LEU A 51 -8.71 18.15 6.35
CA LEU A 51 -9.93 18.38 5.57
C LEU A 51 -10.93 19.26 6.34
N ALA A 52 -11.14 19.00 7.64
CA ALA A 52 -12.06 19.80 8.45
C ALA A 52 -11.60 21.27 8.55
N ILE A 53 -10.31 21.51 8.77
CA ILE A 53 -9.73 22.86 8.83
C ILE A 53 -9.93 23.57 7.48
N ILE A 54 -9.53 22.95 6.38
CA ILE A 54 -9.61 23.56 5.04
C ILE A 54 -11.06 23.77 4.60
N ALA A 55 -11.99 22.90 4.99
CA ALA A 55 -13.42 23.11 4.74
C ALA A 55 -13.92 24.41 5.39
N VAL A 56 -13.57 24.67 6.64
CA VAL A 56 -13.93 25.93 7.32
C VAL A 56 -13.23 27.12 6.68
N VAL A 57 -11.97 26.99 6.27
CA VAL A 57 -11.26 28.06 5.54
C VAL A 57 -11.95 28.35 4.21
N LYS A 58 -12.35 27.32 3.45
CA LYS A 58 -13.08 27.46 2.16
C LYS A 58 -14.39 28.22 2.38
N LEU A 59 -15.13 27.90 3.44
CA LEU A 59 -16.37 28.63 3.79
C LEU A 59 -16.09 30.09 4.14
N LYS A 60 -15.07 30.38 4.96
CA LYS A 60 -14.68 31.75 5.30
C LYS A 60 -14.22 32.59 4.10
N LEU A 61 -13.65 31.94 3.08
CA LEU A 61 -13.14 32.59 1.88
C LEU A 61 -14.12 32.54 0.69
N TYR A 62 -15.31 31.95 0.86
CA TYR A 62 -16.25 31.65 -0.24
C TYR A 62 -16.51 32.83 -1.18
N PHE A 63 -16.72 34.02 -0.64
CA PHE A 63 -16.96 35.25 -1.43
C PHE A 63 -15.67 35.99 -1.84
N LEU A 64 -14.52 35.67 -1.22
CA LEU A 64 -13.27 36.40 -1.42
C LEU A 64 -12.34 35.70 -2.40
N LYS A 65 -12.33 34.36 -2.37
CA LYS A 65 -11.40 33.58 -3.15
C LYS A 65 -11.90 32.15 -3.37
N LYS A 66 -11.89 31.72 -4.62
CA LYS A 66 -12.22 30.34 -4.97
C LYS A 66 -11.02 29.41 -4.78
N ILE A 67 -11.09 28.48 -3.83
CA ILE A 67 -10.05 27.50 -3.54
C ILE A 67 -10.50 26.12 -4.02
N LYS A 68 -9.66 25.42 -4.79
CA LYS A 68 -9.85 24.02 -5.14
C LYS A 68 -9.24 23.13 -4.02
N ILE A 69 -10.00 22.14 -3.55
CA ILE A 69 -9.53 21.19 -2.54
C ILE A 69 -9.41 19.81 -3.19
N ILE A 70 -8.21 19.23 -3.10
CA ILE A 70 -7.93 17.85 -3.48
C ILE A 70 -7.67 17.06 -2.20
N TYR A 71 -8.27 15.90 -2.10
CA TYR A 71 -8.10 15.03 -0.93
C TYR A 71 -7.55 13.67 -1.36
N THR A 72 -6.47 13.19 -0.74
CA THR A 72 -6.00 11.81 -0.91
C THR A 72 -6.58 10.90 0.16
N LEU A 73 -7.30 9.88 -0.28
CA LEU A 73 -7.95 8.90 0.58
C LEU A 73 -6.97 7.79 0.96
N HIS A 74 -6.46 7.82 2.20
CA HIS A 74 -5.55 6.82 2.75
C HIS A 74 -6.25 5.60 3.39
N GLY A 75 -7.58 5.50 3.28
CA GLY A 75 -8.37 4.41 3.87
C GLY A 75 -8.81 4.69 5.31
N PHE A 76 -9.59 3.75 5.85
CA PHE A 76 -10.15 3.84 7.19
C PHE A 76 -9.70 2.66 8.02
N ARG A 77 -9.14 2.93 9.18
CA ARG A 77 -8.82 1.94 10.21
C ARG A 77 -9.80 2.09 11.35
N HIS A 78 -10.74 1.16 11.48
CA HIS A 78 -11.54 1.03 12.67
C HIS A 78 -11.66 -0.45 13.07
N ASN A 79 -11.51 -0.71 14.36
CA ASN A 79 -11.62 -2.05 14.94
C ASN A 79 -13.08 -2.55 15.02
N SER A 80 -14.06 -1.70 14.70
CA SER A 80 -15.48 -2.02 14.71
C SER A 80 -16.11 -1.74 13.35
N PHE A 81 -16.92 -2.69 12.86
CA PHE A 81 -17.66 -2.58 11.60
C PHE A 81 -18.59 -1.36 11.59
N ILE A 82 -19.35 -1.13 12.66
CA ILE A 82 -20.28 0.00 12.78
C ILE A 82 -19.52 1.33 12.74
N LYS A 83 -18.42 1.45 13.51
CA LYS A 83 -17.58 2.66 13.51
C LYS A 83 -16.97 2.92 12.13
N SER A 84 -16.63 1.86 11.40
CA SER A 84 -16.11 1.98 10.02
C SER A 84 -17.16 2.54 9.06
N ILE A 85 -18.42 2.08 9.14
CA ILE A 85 -19.52 2.58 8.29
C ILE A 85 -19.83 4.05 8.63
N MET A 86 -19.96 4.38 9.92
CA MET A 86 -20.20 5.76 10.34
C MET A 86 -19.08 6.71 9.87
N ALA A 87 -17.82 6.31 10.04
CA ALA A 87 -16.70 7.10 9.58
C ALA A 87 -16.71 7.29 8.05
N GLN A 88 -17.02 6.24 7.29
CA GLN A 88 -17.17 6.33 5.84
C GLN A 88 -18.27 7.30 5.43
N PHE A 89 -19.40 7.27 6.13
CA PHE A 89 -20.52 8.18 5.88
C PHE A 89 -20.14 9.64 6.18
N ILE A 90 -19.60 9.92 7.36
CA ILE A 90 -19.19 11.28 7.77
C ILE A 90 -18.14 11.85 6.82
N ILE A 91 -17.09 11.06 6.55
CA ILE A 91 -16.00 11.51 5.67
C ILE A 91 -16.49 11.63 4.23
N GLY A 92 -17.31 10.68 3.77
CA GLY A 92 -17.91 10.72 2.45
C GLY A 92 -18.75 11.98 2.25
N THR A 93 -19.56 12.38 3.22
CA THR A 93 -20.34 13.62 3.18
C THR A 93 -19.44 14.86 3.15
N ALA A 94 -18.39 14.89 3.99
CA ALA A 94 -17.43 16.00 3.97
C ALA A 94 -16.70 16.10 2.61
N LEU A 95 -16.31 14.98 2.02
CA LEU A 95 -15.69 14.95 0.69
C LEU A 95 -16.68 15.39 -0.41
N PHE A 96 -17.93 14.97 -0.30
CA PHE A 96 -18.97 15.41 -1.24
C PHE A 96 -19.15 16.93 -1.21
N LEU A 97 -19.21 17.54 -0.03
CA LEU A 97 -19.46 18.96 0.13
C LEU A 97 -18.23 19.83 -0.19
N PHE A 98 -17.04 19.43 0.25
CA PHE A 98 -15.88 20.32 0.27
C PHE A 98 -14.78 19.96 -0.71
N ALA A 99 -14.57 18.68 -1.04
CA ALA A 99 -13.53 18.29 -1.99
C ALA A 99 -13.97 18.51 -3.43
N ASP A 100 -13.10 19.11 -4.24
CA ASP A 100 -13.31 19.24 -5.68
C ASP A 100 -12.88 17.96 -6.42
N LYS A 101 -11.79 17.33 -5.96
CA LYS A 101 -11.32 16.01 -6.44
C LYS A 101 -10.88 15.14 -5.27
N VAL A 102 -11.04 13.83 -5.43
CA VAL A 102 -10.60 12.82 -4.44
C VAL A 102 -9.67 11.83 -5.13
N ILE A 103 -8.46 11.72 -4.65
CA ILE A 103 -7.49 10.73 -5.13
C ILE A 103 -7.68 9.43 -4.35
N CYS A 104 -7.96 8.34 -5.05
CA CYS A 104 -7.91 6.98 -4.53
C CYS A 104 -6.71 6.25 -5.12
N MET A 105 -6.00 5.48 -4.30
CA MET A 105 -4.79 4.79 -4.74
C MET A 105 -5.09 3.54 -5.59
N CYS A 106 -6.33 3.03 -5.56
CA CYS A 106 -6.76 1.83 -6.29
C CYS A 106 -8.28 1.79 -6.46
N GLN A 107 -8.77 0.94 -7.37
CA GLN A 107 -10.20 0.72 -7.62
C GLN A 107 -10.93 0.16 -6.38
N TYR A 108 -10.25 -0.60 -5.54
CA TYR A 108 -10.83 -1.12 -4.30
C TYR A 108 -11.35 0.00 -3.40
N LEU A 109 -10.59 1.08 -3.24
CA LEU A 109 -11.04 2.27 -2.48
C LEU A 109 -12.16 3.02 -3.20
N LYS A 110 -12.08 3.18 -4.51
CA LYS A 110 -13.14 3.82 -5.31
C LYS A 110 -14.48 3.13 -5.14
N LYS A 111 -14.51 1.79 -5.13
CA LYS A 111 -15.74 1.00 -4.95
C LYS A 111 -16.43 1.29 -3.61
N LYS A 112 -15.69 1.61 -2.56
CA LYS A 112 -16.25 1.98 -1.23
C LYS A 112 -16.96 3.34 -1.22
N PHE A 113 -16.64 4.22 -2.18
CA PHE A 113 -17.18 5.58 -2.30
C PHE A 113 -17.85 5.80 -3.66
N ARG A 114 -18.67 4.86 -4.12
CA ARG A 114 -19.31 4.91 -5.45
C ARG A 114 -20.09 6.21 -5.71
N PHE A 115 -20.72 6.78 -4.69
CA PHE A 115 -21.46 8.04 -4.80
C PHE A 115 -20.58 9.26 -5.07
N LEU A 116 -19.25 9.15 -4.82
CA LEU A 116 -18.24 10.15 -5.16
C LEU A 116 -17.52 9.86 -6.49
N SER A 117 -17.96 8.85 -7.26
CA SER A 117 -17.22 8.34 -8.42
C SER A 117 -16.86 9.41 -9.45
N TYR A 118 -17.69 10.45 -9.60
CA TYR A 118 -17.46 11.59 -10.50
C TYR A 118 -16.34 12.54 -10.05
N LYS A 119 -16.00 12.54 -8.74
CA LYS A 119 -14.89 13.31 -8.17
C LYS A 119 -13.61 12.47 -8.02
N ILE A 120 -13.73 11.13 -8.09
CA ILE A 120 -12.60 10.22 -7.78
C ILE A 120 -11.70 10.04 -8.99
N ILE A 121 -10.43 10.29 -8.75
CA ILE A 121 -9.31 10.00 -9.65
C ILE A 121 -8.55 8.81 -9.07
N ILE A 122 -8.22 7.81 -9.90
CA ILE A 122 -7.33 6.72 -9.50
C ILE A 122 -5.90 7.15 -9.78
N LEU A 123 -5.11 7.26 -8.71
CA LEU A 123 -3.69 7.57 -8.80
C LEU A 123 -2.93 6.69 -7.81
N PRO A 124 -2.20 5.68 -8.28
CA PRO A 124 -1.46 4.78 -7.40
C PRO A 124 -0.34 5.52 -6.66
N LEU A 125 0.19 4.91 -5.60
CA LEU A 125 1.41 5.40 -4.97
C LEU A 125 2.63 4.93 -5.77
N GLY A 126 3.61 5.82 -5.88
CA GLY A 126 4.91 5.45 -6.40
C GLY A 126 5.69 4.56 -5.42
N VAL A 127 6.60 3.78 -5.97
CA VAL A 127 7.58 2.98 -5.22
C VAL A 127 8.89 3.75 -5.17
N ALA A 128 9.65 3.59 -4.09
CA ALA A 128 10.95 4.26 -3.95
C ALA A 128 11.92 3.84 -5.05
N ASP A 129 12.67 4.80 -5.62
CA ASP A 129 13.53 4.61 -6.78
C ASP A 129 14.53 3.46 -6.61
N MET A 130 14.98 3.23 -5.38
CA MET A 130 15.89 2.13 -5.06
C MET A 130 15.38 0.73 -5.43
N PHE A 131 14.05 0.53 -5.61
CA PHE A 131 13.48 -0.76 -6.03
C PHE A 131 13.54 -0.97 -7.53
N PHE A 132 13.72 0.07 -8.33
CA PHE A 132 13.83 -0.07 -9.79
C PHE A 132 15.24 -0.46 -10.19
N GLN A 133 15.34 -1.37 -11.18
CA GLN A 133 16.57 -1.88 -11.73
C GLN A 133 16.50 -1.79 -13.26
N ASP A 134 17.66 -1.64 -13.92
CA ASP A 134 17.73 -1.62 -15.38
C ASP A 134 17.41 -2.99 -15.99
N LYS A 135 17.81 -4.06 -15.27
CA LYS A 135 17.53 -5.45 -15.64
C LYS A 135 16.83 -6.16 -14.48
N ARG A 136 15.97 -7.12 -14.81
CA ARG A 136 15.32 -7.96 -13.79
C ARG A 136 16.40 -8.65 -12.94
N PRO A 137 16.37 -8.49 -11.61
CA PRO A 137 17.28 -9.18 -10.72
C PRO A 137 17.09 -10.70 -10.82
N ASN A 138 18.19 -11.44 -10.69
CA ASN A 138 18.14 -12.91 -10.63
C ASN A 138 17.11 -13.37 -9.59
N THR A 139 16.43 -14.46 -9.94
CA THR A 139 15.44 -15.11 -9.08
C THR A 139 16.04 -16.38 -8.51
N PRO A 140 15.97 -16.62 -7.19
CA PRO A 140 16.37 -17.92 -6.62
C PRO A 140 15.64 -19.06 -7.32
N LYS A 141 16.36 -20.14 -7.63
CA LYS A 141 15.83 -21.26 -8.43
C LYS A 141 15.53 -22.53 -7.60
N ASN A 142 15.91 -22.54 -6.34
CA ASN A 142 15.73 -23.70 -5.47
C ASN A 142 14.54 -23.49 -4.55
N GLY A 143 13.49 -24.26 -4.74
CA GLY A 143 12.29 -24.20 -3.91
C GLY A 143 11.52 -22.89 -3.96
N LEU A 144 10.60 -22.71 -3.03
CA LEU A 144 9.82 -21.49 -2.85
C LEU A 144 10.50 -20.58 -1.84
N GLN A 145 11.05 -19.46 -2.28
CA GLN A 145 11.64 -18.43 -1.43
C GLN A 145 10.64 -17.30 -1.22
N ILE A 146 9.87 -17.39 -0.14
CA ILE A 146 8.66 -16.59 0.10
C ILE A 146 8.98 -15.43 1.04
N ILE A 147 8.41 -14.25 0.78
CA ILE A 147 8.53 -13.10 1.68
C ILE A 147 7.20 -12.37 1.88
N PHE A 148 6.90 -11.99 3.15
CA PHE A 148 5.79 -11.11 3.52
C PHE A 148 6.19 -10.07 4.56
N PRO A 149 6.70 -8.91 4.18
CA PRO A 149 6.91 -7.79 5.10
C PRO A 149 5.57 -7.21 5.56
N ALA A 150 5.25 -7.39 6.82
CA ALA A 150 4.00 -6.89 7.38
C ALA A 150 4.07 -6.73 8.91
N GLN A 151 3.25 -5.84 9.44
CA GLN A 151 3.03 -5.77 10.89
C GLN A 151 2.29 -7.04 11.36
N PHE A 152 2.76 -7.65 12.46
CA PHE A 152 2.12 -8.82 13.06
C PHE A 152 0.89 -8.40 13.87
N ARG A 153 -0.28 -8.38 13.25
CA ARG A 153 -1.55 -7.97 13.85
C ARG A 153 -2.73 -8.64 13.16
N ASN A 154 -3.87 -8.64 13.83
CA ASN A 154 -5.13 -9.13 13.26
C ASN A 154 -5.39 -8.53 11.87
N GLY A 155 -5.82 -9.38 10.95
CA GLY A 155 -6.14 -9.04 9.58
C GLY A 155 -4.94 -9.05 8.61
N LYS A 156 -3.73 -9.40 9.07
CA LYS A 156 -2.59 -9.70 8.19
C LYS A 156 -2.48 -11.21 7.90
N ASN A 157 -3.06 -12.05 8.76
CA ASN A 157 -3.23 -13.50 8.58
C ASN A 157 -1.92 -14.25 8.27
N GLN A 158 -0.85 -13.93 8.98
CA GLN A 158 0.41 -14.66 8.85
C GLN A 158 0.25 -16.14 9.22
N ASP A 159 -0.64 -16.45 10.17
CA ASP A 159 -0.98 -17.82 10.58
C ASP A 159 -1.49 -18.67 9.42
N LEU A 160 -2.31 -18.10 8.52
CA LEU A 160 -2.78 -18.78 7.31
C LEU A 160 -1.62 -19.18 6.39
N ILE A 161 -0.66 -18.27 6.20
CA ILE A 161 0.51 -18.53 5.34
C ILE A 161 1.40 -19.60 5.98
N ILE A 162 1.68 -19.50 7.27
CA ILE A 162 2.52 -20.47 8.01
C ILE A 162 1.91 -21.87 7.94
N LYS A 163 0.60 -22.00 8.16
CA LYS A 163 -0.11 -23.29 8.08
C LYS A 163 -0.11 -23.88 6.67
N ALA A 164 -0.35 -23.04 5.65
CA ALA A 164 -0.30 -23.50 4.25
C ALA A 164 1.11 -23.97 3.87
N PHE A 165 2.14 -23.23 4.32
CA PHE A 165 3.52 -23.57 4.07
C PHE A 165 3.94 -24.88 4.79
N ALA A 166 3.52 -25.07 6.05
CA ALA A 166 3.73 -26.31 6.79
C ALA A 166 3.17 -27.51 6.03
N LYS A 167 1.91 -27.40 5.59
CA LYS A 167 1.25 -28.47 4.82
C LYS A 167 2.04 -28.80 3.55
N HIS A 168 2.42 -27.78 2.78
CA HIS A 168 3.23 -27.94 1.58
C HIS A 168 4.57 -28.66 1.87
N ILE A 169 5.35 -28.19 2.85
CA ILE A 169 6.65 -28.74 3.23
C ILE A 169 6.53 -30.22 3.59
N HIS A 170 5.55 -30.58 4.42
CA HIS A 170 5.38 -31.96 4.89
C HIS A 170 4.89 -32.91 3.79
N GLU A 171 3.91 -32.49 2.98
CA GLU A 171 3.35 -33.33 1.93
C GLU A 171 4.34 -33.58 0.77
N ASN A 172 5.17 -32.57 0.42
CA ASN A 172 6.13 -32.70 -0.68
C ASN A 172 7.53 -33.11 -0.21
N LYS A 173 7.79 -33.25 1.10
CA LYS A 173 9.13 -33.45 1.69
C LYS A 173 10.13 -32.43 1.16
N ASP A 174 9.67 -31.19 0.99
CA ASP A 174 10.44 -30.11 0.41
C ASP A 174 11.52 -29.65 1.38
N SER A 175 12.78 -29.77 0.97
CA SER A 175 13.95 -29.40 1.75
C SER A 175 14.55 -28.04 1.35
N GLU A 176 14.07 -27.43 0.28
CA GLU A 176 14.66 -26.24 -0.34
C GLU A 176 13.89 -24.94 -0.04
N SER A 177 12.56 -25.07 0.19
CA SER A 177 11.72 -23.88 0.39
C SER A 177 11.94 -23.22 1.74
N TYR A 178 11.84 -21.87 1.72
CA TYR A 178 12.07 -21.02 2.88
C TYR A 178 11.13 -19.82 2.88
N MET A 179 10.80 -19.30 4.07
CA MET A 179 9.92 -18.15 4.24
C MET A 179 10.56 -17.08 5.12
N ILE A 180 10.41 -15.82 4.74
CA ILE A 180 10.91 -14.67 5.50
C ILE A 180 9.71 -13.78 5.84
N LEU A 181 9.51 -13.50 7.12
CA LEU A 181 8.42 -12.68 7.64
C LEU A 181 8.97 -11.46 8.39
N PRO A 182 9.41 -10.40 7.67
CA PRO A 182 9.89 -9.17 8.29
C PRO A 182 8.75 -8.38 8.89
N GLY A 183 8.97 -7.81 10.06
CA GLY A 183 8.00 -6.97 10.75
C GLY A 183 8.05 -7.15 12.25
N ASN A 184 7.11 -6.51 12.93
CA ASN A 184 6.88 -6.62 14.36
C ASN A 184 5.40 -6.36 14.67
N GLY A 185 4.93 -6.69 15.86
CA GLY A 185 3.56 -6.44 16.27
C GLY A 185 3.07 -7.37 17.37
N PRO A 186 1.83 -7.16 17.86
CA PRO A 186 1.30 -7.91 19.01
C PRO A 186 1.23 -9.43 18.79
N LEU A 187 1.16 -9.92 17.56
CA LEU A 187 1.10 -11.36 17.24
C LEU A 187 2.48 -11.94 16.86
N TRP A 188 3.56 -11.22 17.09
CA TRP A 188 4.91 -11.66 16.71
C TRP A 188 5.33 -12.98 17.37
N GLU A 189 5.19 -13.07 18.69
CA GLU A 189 5.58 -14.28 19.42
C GLU A 189 4.64 -15.44 19.10
N ASP A 190 3.33 -15.21 19.03
CA ASP A 190 2.35 -16.24 18.65
C ASP A 190 2.70 -16.90 17.29
N MET A 191 3.21 -16.12 16.32
CA MET A 191 3.58 -16.65 15.00
C MET A 191 4.89 -17.46 15.05
N LYS A 192 5.82 -17.10 15.90
CA LYS A 192 7.04 -17.89 16.14
C LYS A 192 6.72 -19.21 16.84
N GLU A 193 5.86 -19.17 17.85
CA GLU A 193 5.38 -20.38 18.54
C GLU A 193 4.63 -21.30 17.56
N LEU A 194 3.78 -20.75 16.71
CA LEU A 194 3.09 -21.51 15.66
C LEU A 194 4.07 -22.17 14.68
N ALA A 195 5.09 -21.44 14.22
CA ALA A 195 6.11 -22.00 13.33
C ALA A 195 6.88 -23.15 14.01
N SER A 196 7.23 -22.99 15.28
CA SER A 196 7.90 -24.06 16.08
C SER A 196 7.00 -25.27 16.28
N ALA A 197 5.73 -25.07 16.63
CA ALA A 197 4.74 -26.15 16.80
C ALA A 197 4.49 -26.95 15.52
N LEU A 198 4.73 -26.35 14.36
CA LEU A 198 4.64 -26.96 13.04
C LEU A 198 6.01 -27.44 12.49
N TYR A 199 7.06 -27.50 13.33
CA TYR A 199 8.42 -27.92 12.97
C TYR A 199 9.05 -27.14 11.83
N LEU A 200 8.79 -25.81 11.78
CA LEU A 200 9.27 -24.89 10.73
C LEU A 200 10.31 -23.87 11.24
N GLN A 201 10.87 -24.03 12.43
CA GLN A 201 11.82 -23.08 13.04
C GLN A 201 13.06 -22.84 12.16
N ASP A 202 13.50 -23.85 11.40
CA ASP A 202 14.63 -23.77 10.48
C ASP A 202 14.21 -23.39 9.03
N ARG A 203 12.92 -23.14 8.81
CA ARG A 203 12.31 -22.87 7.50
C ARG A 203 11.65 -21.50 7.42
N ILE A 204 11.45 -20.85 8.56
CA ILE A 204 10.85 -19.52 8.62
C ILE A 204 11.72 -18.58 9.43
N SER A 205 12.14 -17.48 8.82
CA SER A 205 12.88 -16.40 9.51
C SER A 205 11.94 -15.26 9.90
N PHE A 206 12.18 -14.72 11.09
CA PHE A 206 11.50 -13.56 11.66
C PHE A 206 12.53 -12.46 11.96
N PRO A 207 13.03 -11.71 10.96
CA PRO A 207 14.15 -10.78 11.14
C PRO A 207 13.79 -9.50 11.92
N GLY A 208 12.52 -9.33 12.35
CA GLY A 208 12.08 -8.13 13.01
C GLY A 208 11.81 -6.97 12.05
N LEU A 209 11.83 -5.74 12.58
CA LEU A 209 11.65 -4.53 11.77
C LEU A 209 12.87 -4.33 10.85
N CYS A 210 12.60 -4.20 9.57
CA CYS A 210 13.59 -3.96 8.54
C CYS A 210 13.44 -2.56 7.94
N SER A 211 14.55 -1.89 7.71
CA SER A 211 14.60 -0.67 6.89
C SER A 211 14.19 -0.97 5.44
N LYS A 212 13.86 0.04 4.67
CA LYS A 212 13.54 -0.10 3.23
C LYS A 212 14.65 -0.81 2.45
N ARG A 213 15.91 -0.51 2.77
CA ARG A 213 17.08 -1.15 2.13
C ARG A 213 17.14 -2.64 2.48
N GLN A 214 17.02 -2.98 3.76
CA GLN A 214 17.01 -4.38 4.19
C GLN A 214 15.83 -5.14 3.59
N THR A 215 14.65 -4.54 3.56
CA THR A 215 13.48 -5.15 2.92
C THR A 215 13.70 -5.43 1.43
N LYS A 216 14.36 -4.51 0.71
CA LYS A 216 14.75 -4.73 -0.69
C LYS A 216 15.69 -5.93 -0.82
N GLU A 217 16.72 -6.02 0.02
CA GLU A 217 17.67 -7.16 -0.02
C GLU A 217 16.95 -8.50 0.25
N LEU A 218 15.99 -8.52 1.17
CA LEU A 218 15.18 -9.71 1.44
C LEU A 218 14.27 -10.06 0.24
N TYR A 219 13.70 -9.07 -0.44
CA TYR A 219 12.97 -9.31 -1.70
C TYR A 219 13.88 -9.87 -2.79
N LEU A 220 15.15 -9.45 -2.86
CA LEU A 220 16.11 -9.97 -3.84
C LEU A 220 16.48 -11.43 -3.58
N GLN A 221 16.43 -11.87 -2.31
CA GLN A 221 16.61 -13.27 -1.90
C GLN A 221 15.37 -14.13 -2.07
N SER A 222 14.24 -13.56 -2.46
CA SER A 222 12.97 -14.24 -2.61
C SER A 222 12.56 -14.36 -4.07
N ASN A 223 11.75 -15.37 -4.39
CA ASN A 223 11.13 -15.53 -5.71
C ASN A 223 9.61 -15.27 -5.69
N ILE A 224 9.00 -15.27 -4.49
CA ILE A 224 7.57 -15.05 -4.29
C ILE A 224 7.36 -13.94 -3.24
N GLY A 225 6.63 -12.89 -3.61
CA GLY A 225 6.02 -11.97 -2.66
C GLY A 225 4.60 -12.42 -2.32
N ILE A 226 4.26 -12.55 -1.04
CA ILE A 226 2.93 -12.97 -0.62
C ILE A 226 2.24 -11.93 0.25
N VAL A 227 0.90 -11.81 0.13
CA VAL A 227 0.08 -10.96 0.99
C VAL A 227 -1.25 -11.65 1.29
N SER A 228 -1.49 -11.97 2.57
CA SER A 228 -2.72 -12.64 3.06
C SER A 228 -3.70 -11.69 3.76
N SER A 229 -3.50 -10.39 3.65
CA SER A 229 -4.28 -9.39 4.39
C SER A 229 -5.78 -9.44 4.05
N ASN A 230 -6.63 -9.20 5.05
CA ASN A 230 -8.07 -9.02 4.84
C ASN A 230 -8.39 -7.67 4.18
N SER A 231 -7.51 -6.69 4.33
CA SER A 231 -7.70 -5.35 3.77
C SER A 231 -6.36 -4.63 3.65
N GLU A 232 -6.16 -3.97 2.51
CA GLU A 232 -5.07 -3.04 2.26
C GLU A 232 -5.63 -1.76 1.64
N THR A 233 -5.03 -0.63 1.96
CA THR A 233 -5.38 0.64 1.29
C THR A 233 -4.78 0.69 -0.11
N PHE A 234 -3.51 0.31 -0.21
CA PHE A 234 -2.77 0.21 -1.47
C PHE A 234 -2.02 -1.13 -1.52
N GLY A 235 -1.17 -1.44 -0.53
CA GLY A 235 -0.42 -2.68 -0.45
C GLY A 235 0.99 -2.53 -1.02
N GLN A 236 1.86 -1.77 -0.35
CA GLN A 236 3.27 -1.64 -0.79
C GLN A 236 3.98 -2.99 -0.82
N SER A 237 3.65 -3.92 0.11
CA SER A 237 4.15 -5.29 0.11
C SER A 237 3.70 -6.13 -1.11
N ILE A 238 2.75 -5.65 -1.92
CA ILE A 238 2.40 -6.22 -3.22
C ILE A 238 3.27 -5.58 -4.32
N VAL A 239 3.39 -4.25 -4.30
CA VAL A 239 4.00 -3.49 -5.40
C VAL A 239 5.53 -3.54 -5.36
N GLU A 240 6.15 -3.51 -4.18
CA GLU A 240 7.61 -3.58 -4.04
C GLU A 240 8.20 -4.86 -4.66
N PRO A 241 7.73 -6.09 -4.34
CA PRO A 241 8.21 -7.29 -5.01
C PRO A 241 7.75 -7.37 -6.47
N PHE A 242 6.61 -6.78 -6.83
CA PHE A 242 6.13 -6.70 -8.21
C PHE A 242 7.14 -5.95 -9.10
N VAL A 243 7.61 -4.78 -8.69
CA VAL A 243 8.59 -3.99 -9.48
C VAL A 243 9.96 -4.66 -9.55
N LEU A 244 10.30 -5.52 -8.58
CA LEU A 244 11.50 -6.35 -8.60
C LEU A 244 11.33 -7.64 -9.42
N GLY A 245 10.18 -7.86 -10.06
CA GLY A 245 9.93 -9.02 -10.89
C GLY A 245 9.79 -10.32 -10.10
N ARG A 246 9.16 -10.28 -8.92
CA ARG A 246 8.81 -11.48 -8.14
C ARG A 246 7.41 -11.96 -8.50
N CYS A 247 7.16 -13.27 -8.39
CA CYS A 247 5.80 -13.82 -8.48
C CYS A 247 4.97 -13.31 -7.30
N ILE A 248 3.70 -12.95 -7.52
CA ILE A 248 2.84 -12.41 -6.46
C ILE A 248 1.72 -13.39 -6.14
N LEU A 249 1.63 -13.79 -4.87
CA LEU A 249 0.48 -14.50 -4.31
C LEU A 249 -0.26 -13.56 -3.36
N THR A 250 -1.55 -13.33 -3.55
CA THR A 250 -2.24 -12.32 -2.74
C THR A 250 -3.73 -12.60 -2.59
N THR A 251 -4.30 -12.15 -1.49
CA THR A 251 -5.75 -11.93 -1.39
C THR A 251 -6.17 -10.74 -2.27
N ALA A 252 -7.46 -10.65 -2.62
CA ALA A 252 -7.97 -9.60 -3.51
C ALA A 252 -8.13 -8.24 -2.78
N VAL A 253 -7.02 -7.66 -2.32
CA VAL A 253 -6.96 -6.43 -1.51
C VAL A 253 -6.10 -5.33 -2.15
N GLY A 254 -6.33 -4.10 -1.74
CA GLY A 254 -5.56 -2.94 -2.19
C GLY A 254 -5.51 -2.82 -3.70
N VAL A 255 -4.30 -2.65 -4.24
CA VAL A 255 -4.03 -2.51 -5.66
C VAL A 255 -4.01 -3.87 -6.40
N ALA A 256 -3.98 -5.00 -5.69
CA ALA A 256 -3.85 -6.31 -6.32
C ALA A 256 -4.89 -6.58 -7.43
N PRO A 257 -6.21 -6.30 -7.23
CA PRO A 257 -7.21 -6.51 -8.28
C PRO A 257 -7.02 -5.63 -9.53
N ASP A 258 -6.24 -4.55 -9.41
CA ASP A 258 -5.99 -3.62 -10.53
C ASP A 258 -4.80 -4.06 -11.38
N ILE A 259 -3.85 -4.80 -10.80
CA ILE A 259 -2.58 -5.12 -11.46
C ILE A 259 -2.34 -6.61 -11.68
N ILE A 260 -2.96 -7.49 -10.88
CA ILE A 260 -2.77 -8.94 -10.97
C ILE A 260 -3.84 -9.57 -11.88
N ALA A 261 -3.36 -10.25 -12.92
CA ALA A 261 -4.14 -11.15 -13.76
C ALA A 261 -3.68 -12.58 -13.47
N THR A 262 -4.56 -13.39 -12.88
CA THR A 262 -4.25 -14.75 -12.44
C THR A 262 -3.60 -15.58 -13.55
N GLY A 263 -2.48 -16.23 -13.24
CA GLY A 263 -1.69 -17.05 -14.16
C GLY A 263 -0.77 -16.27 -15.11
N LYS A 264 -0.95 -14.94 -15.24
CA LYS A 264 -0.10 -14.09 -16.09
C LYS A 264 1.03 -13.44 -15.30
N ASN A 265 0.71 -12.88 -14.13
CA ASN A 265 1.68 -12.12 -13.34
C ASN A 265 1.49 -12.28 -11.83
N GLY A 266 0.72 -13.29 -11.42
CA GLY A 266 0.49 -13.66 -10.03
C GLY A 266 -0.76 -14.49 -9.87
N PHE A 267 -1.15 -14.76 -8.63
CA PHE A 267 -2.32 -15.58 -8.32
C PHE A 267 -3.05 -15.02 -7.10
N PHE A 268 -4.38 -15.16 -7.12
CA PHE A 268 -5.21 -14.90 -5.96
C PHE A 268 -5.48 -16.19 -5.19
N PHE A 269 -5.59 -16.05 -3.85
CA PHE A 269 -6.08 -17.10 -2.97
C PHE A 269 -7.04 -16.49 -1.93
N ARG A 270 -7.92 -17.31 -1.35
CA ARG A 270 -8.93 -16.90 -0.37
C ARG A 270 -8.77 -17.59 0.98
N ASN A 271 -8.14 -18.76 1.00
CA ASN A 271 -7.98 -19.59 2.18
C ASN A 271 -6.68 -20.41 2.14
N GLN A 272 -6.43 -21.14 3.21
CA GLN A 272 -5.24 -21.97 3.38
C GLN A 272 -5.10 -23.04 2.29
N ASP A 273 -6.20 -23.75 1.94
CA ASP A 273 -6.14 -24.87 0.98
C ASP A 273 -5.81 -24.37 -0.44
N GLU A 274 -6.44 -23.28 -0.88
CA GLU A 274 -6.08 -22.65 -2.16
C GLU A 274 -4.61 -22.22 -2.20
N LEU A 275 -4.08 -21.69 -1.09
CA LEU A 275 -2.69 -21.30 -1.01
C LEU A 275 -1.75 -22.50 -1.03
N THR A 276 -2.08 -23.60 -0.34
CA THR A 276 -1.30 -24.84 -0.38
C THR A 276 -1.24 -25.39 -1.82
N ILE A 277 -2.37 -25.44 -2.53
CA ILE A 277 -2.42 -25.87 -3.94
C ILE A 277 -1.53 -24.98 -4.82
N LEU A 278 -1.49 -23.67 -4.56
CA LEU A 278 -0.61 -22.76 -5.30
C LEU A 278 0.88 -23.03 -4.99
N PHE A 279 1.24 -23.28 -3.75
CA PHE A 279 2.60 -23.65 -3.38
C PHE A 279 3.03 -24.94 -4.10
N ASP A 280 2.19 -25.98 -4.06
CA ASP A 280 2.46 -27.27 -4.74
C ASP A 280 2.63 -27.09 -6.26
N LYS A 281 1.77 -26.29 -6.88
CA LYS A 281 1.85 -25.98 -8.30
C LYS A 281 3.15 -25.26 -8.66
N LEU A 282 3.53 -24.23 -7.90
CA LEU A 282 4.73 -23.42 -8.16
C LEU A 282 6.01 -24.19 -7.83
N TYR A 283 5.97 -25.09 -6.85
CA TYR A 283 7.09 -25.95 -6.50
C TYR A 283 7.36 -26.98 -7.62
N LYS A 284 6.30 -27.60 -8.16
CA LYS A 284 6.40 -28.58 -9.26
C LYS A 284 6.83 -27.94 -10.58
N ASP A 285 6.45 -26.70 -10.83
CA ASP A 285 6.81 -25.97 -12.05
C ASP A 285 7.26 -24.54 -11.74
N GLN A 286 8.53 -24.39 -11.43
CA GLN A 286 9.15 -23.12 -11.10
C GLN A 286 9.24 -22.16 -12.30
N SER A 287 9.05 -22.65 -13.53
CA SER A 287 8.99 -21.79 -14.72
C SER A 287 7.84 -20.79 -14.67
N ILE A 288 6.75 -21.14 -13.95
CA ILE A 288 5.62 -20.23 -13.69
C ILE A 288 6.06 -19.02 -12.87
N ILE A 289 6.93 -19.22 -11.87
CA ILE A 289 7.48 -18.14 -11.03
C ILE A 289 8.29 -17.17 -11.90
N ASP A 290 9.15 -17.69 -12.75
CA ASP A 290 9.98 -16.87 -13.64
C ASP A 290 9.14 -16.08 -14.64
N LYS A 291 8.20 -16.74 -15.32
CA LYS A 291 7.32 -16.11 -16.31
C LYS A 291 6.44 -15.02 -15.70
N THR A 292 5.85 -15.29 -14.54
CA THR A 292 5.01 -14.30 -13.84
C THR A 292 5.84 -13.11 -13.33
N GLY A 293 7.05 -13.39 -12.82
CA GLY A 293 7.98 -12.36 -12.38
C GLY A 293 8.49 -11.47 -13.52
N GLU A 294 8.79 -12.03 -14.68
CA GLU A 294 9.17 -11.25 -15.86
C GLU A 294 8.06 -10.28 -16.29
N ASN A 295 6.82 -10.78 -16.35
CA ASN A 295 5.67 -9.92 -16.64
C ASN A 295 5.49 -8.79 -15.63
N ASN A 296 5.79 -9.04 -14.35
CA ASN A 296 5.74 -8.02 -13.30
C ASN A 296 6.84 -6.98 -13.49
N PHE A 297 8.07 -7.40 -13.75
CA PHE A 297 9.19 -6.51 -13.98
C PHE A 297 8.93 -5.55 -15.14
N LEU A 298 8.44 -6.06 -16.27
CA LEU A 298 8.13 -5.25 -17.45
C LEU A 298 7.06 -4.19 -17.16
N LYS A 299 6.05 -4.54 -16.35
CA LYS A 299 4.98 -3.61 -15.96
C LYS A 299 5.36 -2.68 -14.80
N GLY A 300 6.40 -3.01 -14.03
CA GLY A 300 6.76 -2.32 -12.79
C GLY A 300 7.02 -0.83 -12.94
N LYS A 301 7.50 -0.39 -14.10
CA LYS A 301 7.80 1.02 -14.39
C LYS A 301 6.60 1.96 -14.21
N MET A 302 5.36 1.46 -14.29
CA MET A 302 4.17 2.26 -14.03
C MET A 302 4.12 2.85 -12.61
N PHE A 303 4.87 2.29 -11.67
CA PHE A 303 4.96 2.74 -10.29
C PHE A 303 6.14 3.68 -10.01
N GLN A 304 6.90 4.11 -11.03
CA GLN A 304 7.91 5.15 -10.88
C GLN A 304 7.26 6.49 -10.54
N TRP A 305 7.86 7.23 -9.62
CA TRP A 305 7.34 8.52 -9.19
C TRP A 305 7.17 9.51 -10.35
N ASP A 306 8.06 9.51 -11.32
CA ASP A 306 7.95 10.41 -12.49
C ASP A 306 6.65 10.16 -13.27
N ASN A 307 6.28 8.90 -13.49
CA ASN A 307 5.04 8.54 -14.17
C ASN A 307 3.81 8.97 -13.34
N ILE A 308 3.84 8.72 -12.03
CA ILE A 308 2.75 9.12 -11.11
C ILE A 308 2.59 10.64 -11.07
N ILE A 309 3.70 11.39 -11.04
CA ILE A 309 3.69 12.85 -11.04
C ILE A 309 3.16 13.40 -12.37
N GLN A 310 3.52 12.80 -13.50
CA GLN A 310 2.97 13.18 -14.79
C GLN A 310 1.45 12.97 -14.84
N ASP A 311 0.96 11.83 -14.37
CA ASP A 311 -0.46 11.53 -14.28
C ASP A 311 -1.18 12.51 -13.32
N TYR A 312 -0.57 12.82 -12.19
CA TYR A 312 -1.08 13.84 -11.27
C TYR A 312 -1.24 15.20 -11.96
N LYS A 313 -0.18 15.68 -12.63
CA LYS A 313 -0.21 16.95 -13.36
C LYS A 313 -1.32 16.97 -14.40
N LYS A 314 -1.42 15.91 -15.21
CA LYS A 314 -2.42 15.79 -16.27
C LYS A 314 -3.85 15.80 -15.73
N GLN A 315 -4.13 15.08 -14.65
CA GLN A 315 -5.49 14.89 -14.14
C GLN A 315 -5.95 15.98 -13.16
N ILE A 316 -5.01 16.66 -12.52
CA ILE A 316 -5.28 17.61 -11.44
C ILE A 316 -4.97 19.05 -11.81
N LEU A 317 -3.82 19.30 -12.43
CA LEU A 317 -3.35 20.68 -12.68
C LEU A 317 -3.82 21.20 -14.03
N ASN A 318 -4.01 20.35 -15.04
CA ASN A 318 -4.41 20.74 -16.39
C ASN A 318 -5.94 20.71 -16.61
N ASN A 319 -6.72 20.39 -15.58
CA ASN A 319 -8.18 20.46 -15.54
C ASN A 319 -8.61 21.50 -14.48
#